data_a71c67902166df7b1e0eb1446f0164a4
#
_entry.id   a71c67902166df7b1e0eb1446f0164a4
#
_cell.length_a   1.000
_cell.length_b   1.000
_cell.length_c   1.000
_cell.angle_alpha   90.00
_cell.angle_beta   90.00
_cell.angle_gamma   90.00
#
_symmetry.space_group_name_H-M   'P 1'
#
loop_
_entity.id
_entity.type
_entity.pdbx_description
1 polymer ?
#
loop_
_entity_poly.entity_id
_entity_poly.type
_entity_poly.pdbx_seq_one_letter_code
_entity_poly.pdbx_strand_id
1 'polypeptide(L)'
;YRLDINSNKLKRVRKYRQSVSQWLADEQGNVKMGLGLKDQKLRLYLVEKNSTRELKPDETNGLIPSHPLGFSKDGQSIYLEQKNETGATKIVNVSLEDFQKRTTLFSSNITQSSDDIYSPNALRGPGIRSYIPETPIQHLIGTKPKKSFGAVAKAIPGDKETVVSRSSDWSKFVVYAWNK
;
A
#
# COMPACT_ATOMS: atom_id res chain seq x y z
N TYR A 1 -18.52 -9.43 -0.52
CA TYR A 1 -18.66 -10.71 -1.21
C TYR A 1 -17.36 -11.07 -1.93
N ARG A 2 -17.11 -12.37 -2.14
CA ARG A 2 -16.06 -12.91 -3.01
C ARG A 2 -16.74 -13.68 -4.13
N LEU A 3 -16.40 -13.32 -5.37
CA LEU A 3 -16.82 -14.04 -6.57
C LEU A 3 -15.69 -14.98 -7.00
N ASP A 4 -16.01 -16.25 -7.17
CA ASP A 4 -15.14 -17.19 -7.85
C ASP A 4 -15.49 -17.16 -9.34
N ILE A 5 -14.58 -16.61 -10.14
CA ILE A 5 -14.83 -16.40 -11.58
C ILE A 5 -14.87 -17.71 -12.38
N ASN A 6 -14.26 -18.79 -11.89
CA ASN A 6 -14.26 -20.08 -12.57
C ASN A 6 -15.56 -20.85 -12.36
N SER A 7 -16.10 -20.77 -11.15
CA SER A 7 -17.35 -21.46 -10.77
C SER A 7 -18.58 -20.54 -10.77
N ASN A 8 -18.39 -19.25 -11.01
CA ASN A 8 -19.41 -18.21 -10.94
C ASN A 8 -20.16 -18.18 -9.58
N LYS A 9 -19.52 -18.63 -8.51
CA LYS A 9 -20.10 -18.69 -7.18
C LYS A 9 -19.79 -17.43 -6.38
N LEU A 10 -20.85 -16.82 -5.85
CA LEU A 10 -20.77 -15.65 -4.98
C LEU A 10 -20.88 -16.08 -3.52
N LYS A 11 -19.90 -15.74 -2.70
CA LYS A 11 -19.89 -16.01 -1.26
C LYS A 11 -19.78 -14.71 -0.48
N ARG A 12 -20.69 -14.52 0.50
CA ARG A 12 -20.56 -13.41 1.44
C ARG A 12 -19.40 -13.66 2.40
N VAL A 13 -18.37 -12.80 2.35
CA VAL A 13 -17.17 -12.93 3.21
C VAL A 13 -17.29 -12.15 4.52
N ARG A 14 -18.06 -11.05 4.53
CA ARG A 14 -18.36 -10.25 5.73
C ARG A 14 -19.78 -9.71 5.70
N LYS A 15 -20.37 -9.54 6.90
CA LYS A 15 -21.65 -8.85 7.05
C LYS A 15 -21.42 -7.34 6.95
N TYR A 16 -22.42 -6.62 6.46
CA TYR A 16 -22.45 -5.17 6.52
C TYR A 16 -22.33 -4.70 7.97
N ARG A 17 -21.58 -3.63 8.16
CA ARG A 17 -21.40 -2.95 9.44
C ARG A 17 -21.49 -1.44 9.18
N GLN A 18 -22.43 -0.77 9.82
CA GLN A 18 -22.73 0.65 9.56
C GLN A 18 -21.51 1.58 9.72
N SER A 19 -20.60 1.23 10.64
CA SER A 19 -19.38 2.01 10.89
C SER A 19 -18.21 1.70 9.96
N VAL A 20 -18.35 0.73 9.02
CA VAL A 20 -17.28 0.33 8.10
C VAL A 20 -17.70 0.66 6.68
N SER A 21 -17.02 1.62 6.06
CA SER A 21 -17.27 2.04 4.68
C SER A 21 -16.46 1.26 3.65
N GLN A 22 -15.28 0.74 4.03
CA GLN A 22 -14.39 0.00 3.15
C GLN A 22 -13.80 -1.21 3.85
N TRP A 23 -13.79 -2.35 3.16
CA TRP A 23 -13.09 -3.55 3.58
C TRP A 23 -11.82 -3.75 2.78
N LEU A 24 -10.76 -4.14 3.46
CA LEU A 24 -9.45 -4.41 2.88
C LEU A 24 -9.14 -5.89 2.98
N ALA A 25 -8.73 -6.49 1.87
CA ALA A 25 -8.37 -7.90 1.77
C ALA A 25 -6.90 -8.07 1.39
N ASP A 26 -6.31 -9.18 1.85
CA ASP A 26 -5.00 -9.63 1.39
C ASP A 26 -5.08 -10.22 -0.04
N GLU A 27 -3.95 -10.65 -0.58
CA GLU A 27 -3.84 -11.21 -1.93
C GLU A 27 -4.64 -12.51 -2.12
N GLN A 28 -4.90 -13.23 -1.05
CA GLN A 28 -5.69 -14.45 -1.04
C GLN A 28 -7.20 -14.16 -0.96
N GLY A 29 -7.56 -12.87 -0.91
CA GLY A 29 -8.96 -12.42 -0.78
C GLY A 29 -9.52 -12.58 0.63
N ASN A 30 -8.69 -12.74 1.66
CA ASN A 30 -9.13 -12.75 3.04
C ASN A 30 -9.26 -11.32 3.54
N VAL A 31 -10.43 -10.95 4.00
CA VAL A 31 -10.67 -9.63 4.59
C VAL A 31 -9.94 -9.54 5.93
N LYS A 32 -9.00 -8.62 6.05
CA LYS A 32 -8.14 -8.42 7.23
C LYS A 32 -8.50 -7.17 8.02
N MET A 33 -8.93 -6.13 7.34
CA MET A 33 -9.24 -4.85 7.99
C MET A 33 -10.47 -4.18 7.39
N GLY A 34 -11.04 -3.25 8.14
CA GLY A 34 -12.05 -2.32 7.69
C GLY A 34 -11.64 -0.88 8.01
N LEU A 35 -12.06 0.03 7.15
CA LEU A 35 -12.01 1.48 7.39
C LEU A 35 -13.42 2.01 7.51
N GLY A 36 -13.60 3.01 8.34
CA GLY A 36 -14.88 3.69 8.46
C GLY A 36 -14.76 5.03 9.18
N LEU A 37 -15.86 5.74 9.21
CA LEU A 37 -16.00 7.00 9.92
C LEU A 37 -16.95 6.79 11.11
N LYS A 38 -16.53 7.25 12.27
CA LYS A 38 -17.35 7.32 13.46
C LYS A 38 -17.08 8.66 14.14
N ASP A 39 -18.14 9.42 14.39
CA ASP A 39 -18.05 10.78 14.95
C ASP A 39 -17.08 11.67 14.14
N GLN A 40 -17.18 11.62 12.81
CA GLN A 40 -16.32 12.32 11.85
C GLN A 40 -14.82 11.98 11.94
N LYS A 41 -14.46 10.95 12.69
CA LYS A 41 -13.08 10.48 12.83
C LYS A 41 -12.89 9.15 12.09
N LEU A 42 -11.77 9.04 11.38
CA LEU A 42 -11.38 7.79 10.74
C LEU A 42 -11.14 6.73 11.81
N ARG A 43 -11.65 5.53 11.58
CA ARG A 43 -11.51 4.37 12.45
C ARG A 43 -11.00 3.18 11.66
N LEU A 44 -10.13 2.43 12.29
CA LEU A 44 -9.62 1.16 11.78
C LEU A 44 -10.27 0.01 12.55
N TYR A 45 -10.64 -1.01 11.82
CA TYR A 45 -11.27 -2.22 12.35
C TYR A 45 -10.43 -3.42 11.97
N LEU A 46 -9.95 -4.17 12.96
CA LEU A 46 -9.23 -5.42 12.74
C LEU A 46 -10.25 -6.56 12.58
N VAL A 47 -10.03 -7.38 11.57
CA VAL A 47 -10.81 -8.59 11.36
C VAL A 47 -10.10 -9.76 12.02
N GLU A 48 -10.70 -10.29 13.04
CA GLU A 48 -10.31 -11.51 13.73
C GLU A 48 -11.10 -12.70 13.16
N LYS A 49 -10.80 -13.91 13.61
CA LYS A 49 -11.37 -15.15 13.06
C LYS A 49 -12.90 -15.10 12.87
N ASN A 50 -13.64 -14.70 13.87
CA ASN A 50 -15.12 -14.65 13.84
C ASN A 50 -15.70 -13.28 14.18
N SER A 51 -14.84 -12.30 14.48
CA SER A 51 -15.24 -10.97 14.94
C SER A 51 -14.58 -9.86 14.14
N THR A 52 -15.02 -8.67 14.41
CA THR A 52 -14.38 -7.44 13.93
C THR A 52 -14.41 -6.47 15.09
N ARG A 53 -13.25 -6.03 15.53
CA ARG A 53 -13.14 -5.04 16.58
C ARG A 53 -12.55 -3.72 16.07
N GLU A 54 -12.98 -2.64 16.65
CA GLU A 54 -12.40 -1.33 16.45
C GLU A 54 -11.03 -1.29 17.16
N LEU A 55 -10.01 -0.78 16.48
CA LEU A 55 -8.71 -0.53 17.09
C LEU A 55 -8.82 0.71 17.99
N LYS A 56 -8.30 0.60 19.21
CA LYS A 56 -8.31 1.69 20.17
C LYS A 56 -7.25 2.75 19.82
N PRO A 57 -7.42 4.00 20.29
CA PRO A 57 -6.45 5.07 20.03
C PRO A 57 -5.02 4.76 20.49
N ASP A 58 -4.85 4.05 21.60
CA ASP A 58 -3.54 3.62 22.12
C ASP A 58 -2.87 2.59 21.21
N GLU A 59 -3.63 1.66 20.61
CA GLU A 59 -3.12 0.70 19.63
C GLU A 59 -2.70 1.41 18.34
N THR A 60 -3.43 2.44 17.94
CA THR A 60 -3.21 3.17 16.70
C THR A 60 -2.37 4.44 16.86
N ASN A 61 -1.76 4.65 18.01
CA ASN A 61 -1.01 5.86 18.34
C ASN A 61 -0.17 6.39 17.18
N GLY A 62 -0.53 7.56 16.63
CA GLY A 62 0.12 8.18 15.48
C GLY A 62 -0.07 7.44 14.13
N LEU A 63 -0.94 6.43 14.04
CA LEU A 63 -1.29 5.80 12.75
C LEU A 63 -2.48 6.45 12.06
N ILE A 64 -3.30 7.19 12.79
CA ILE A 64 -4.49 7.86 12.23
C ILE A 64 -4.25 9.37 12.19
N PRO A 65 -4.54 10.05 11.08
CA PRO A 65 -5.09 9.53 9.83
C PRO A 65 -4.03 8.86 8.96
N SER A 66 -4.32 7.67 8.43
CA SER A 66 -3.45 6.96 7.50
C SER A 66 -4.28 6.41 6.34
N HIS A 67 -3.68 6.40 5.14
CA HIS A 67 -4.27 5.76 3.98
C HIS A 67 -3.66 4.36 3.80
N PRO A 68 -4.47 3.28 3.80
CA PRO A 68 -3.96 1.94 3.60
C PRO A 68 -3.59 1.71 2.15
N LEU A 69 -2.38 1.21 1.93
CA LEU A 69 -1.84 0.90 0.61
C LEU A 69 -2.01 -0.59 0.25
N GLY A 70 -2.10 -1.48 1.25
CA GLY A 70 -2.26 -2.92 1.07
C GLY A 70 -1.51 -3.72 2.12
N PHE A 71 -1.56 -5.05 2.00
CA PHE A 71 -0.93 -5.97 2.94
C PHE A 71 0.41 -6.50 2.40
N SER A 72 1.27 -6.97 3.32
CA SER A 72 2.44 -7.77 2.96
C SER A 72 2.00 -9.08 2.30
N LYS A 73 2.91 -9.70 1.54
CA LYS A 73 2.64 -10.95 0.82
C LYS A 73 2.14 -12.08 1.72
N ASP A 74 2.63 -12.15 2.95
CA ASP A 74 2.20 -13.12 3.97
C ASP A 74 0.91 -12.72 4.70
N GLY A 75 0.38 -11.51 4.42
CA GLY A 75 -0.81 -10.97 5.07
C GLY A 75 -0.65 -10.68 6.57
N GLN A 76 0.59 -10.61 7.09
CA GLN A 76 0.88 -10.40 8.50
C GLN A 76 1.08 -8.92 8.86
N SER A 77 1.27 -8.07 7.86
CA SER A 77 1.43 -6.63 8.06
C SER A 77 0.69 -5.83 6.99
N ILE A 78 0.47 -4.56 7.29
CA ILE A 78 -0.15 -3.60 6.39
C ILE A 78 0.80 -2.43 6.13
N TYR A 79 0.79 -1.95 4.90
CA TYR A 79 1.46 -0.72 4.51
C TYR A 79 0.49 0.44 4.61
N LEU A 80 0.89 1.48 5.32
CA LEU A 80 0.09 2.69 5.54
C LEU A 80 0.87 3.91 5.05
N GLU A 81 0.18 4.75 4.30
CA GLU A 81 0.64 6.11 4.02
C GLU A 81 0.19 7.04 5.13
N GLN A 82 1.09 7.83 5.65
CA GLN A 82 0.85 8.90 6.60
C GLN A 82 1.32 10.22 6.01
N LYS A 83 0.58 11.29 6.27
CA LYS A 83 1.02 12.66 6.00
C LYS A 83 1.24 13.36 7.33
N ASN A 84 2.36 14.06 7.44
CA ASN A 84 2.59 14.93 8.56
C ASN A 84 1.87 16.30 8.38
N GLU A 85 1.99 17.18 9.35
CA GLU A 85 1.37 18.50 9.32
C GLU A 85 1.84 19.37 8.14
N THR A 86 3.05 19.14 7.63
CA THR A 86 3.59 19.84 6.46
C THR A 86 3.18 19.19 5.14
N GLY A 87 2.40 18.10 5.18
CA GLY A 87 1.99 17.32 4.01
C GLY A 87 3.06 16.36 3.49
N ALA A 88 4.21 16.25 4.15
CA ALA A 88 5.23 15.31 3.76
C ALA A 88 4.80 13.86 4.03
N THR A 89 5.07 12.99 3.08
CA THR A 89 4.61 11.60 3.08
C THR A 89 5.58 10.68 3.79
N LYS A 90 5.04 9.82 4.63
CA LYS A 90 5.74 8.71 5.28
C LYS A 90 5.03 7.41 4.98
N ILE A 91 5.75 6.35 4.63
CA ILE A 91 5.20 5.01 4.48
C ILE A 91 5.74 4.12 5.57
N VAL A 92 4.83 3.50 6.28
CA VAL A 92 5.13 2.59 7.37
C VAL A 92 4.57 1.20 7.07
N ASN A 93 5.33 0.18 7.44
CA ASN A 93 4.85 -1.19 7.54
C ASN A 93 4.50 -1.47 9.00
N VAL A 94 3.28 -1.95 9.25
CA VAL A 94 2.73 -2.15 10.59
C VAL A 94 2.29 -3.59 10.74
N SER A 95 2.73 -4.27 11.79
CA SER A 95 2.30 -5.63 12.12
C SER A 95 0.80 -5.64 12.47
N LEU A 96 0.05 -6.62 11.96
CA LEU A 96 -1.36 -6.82 12.33
C LEU A 96 -1.53 -7.52 13.68
N GLU A 97 -0.49 -8.21 14.14
CA GLU A 97 -0.48 -8.82 15.47
C GLU A 97 -0.21 -7.80 16.57
N ASP A 98 0.70 -6.85 16.30
CA ASP A 98 1.11 -5.82 17.24
C ASP A 98 1.32 -4.49 16.51
N PHE A 99 0.35 -3.59 16.61
CA PHE A 99 0.36 -2.29 15.94
C PHE A 99 1.48 -1.34 16.45
N GLN A 100 2.15 -1.66 17.53
CA GLN A 100 3.34 -0.93 18.00
C GLN A 100 4.60 -1.32 17.20
N LYS A 101 4.63 -2.53 16.62
CA LYS A 101 5.72 -2.97 15.75
C LYS A 101 5.56 -2.35 14.37
N ARG A 102 6.36 -1.34 14.10
CA ARG A 102 6.33 -0.55 12.85
C ARG A 102 7.73 -0.34 12.30
N THR A 103 7.82 -0.35 10.98
CA THR A 103 9.05 -0.02 10.27
C THR A 103 8.75 1.07 9.26
N THR A 104 9.49 2.18 9.31
CA THR A 104 9.41 3.20 8.28
C THR A 104 10.16 2.71 7.05
N LEU A 105 9.44 2.60 5.94
CA LEU A 105 9.99 2.18 4.64
C LEU A 105 10.44 3.35 3.79
N PHE A 106 9.76 4.48 3.94
CA PHE A 106 10.03 5.70 3.21
C PHE A 106 9.59 6.90 4.04
N SER A 107 10.35 7.99 3.93
CA SER A 107 9.98 9.30 4.47
C SER A 107 10.49 10.37 3.52
N SER A 108 9.62 11.29 3.14
CA SER A 108 9.96 12.47 2.35
C SER A 108 9.91 13.70 3.24
N ASN A 109 10.80 14.64 2.99
CA ASN A 109 10.78 15.97 3.61
C ASN A 109 10.03 16.99 2.75
N ILE A 110 9.55 16.57 1.59
CA ILE A 110 8.89 17.43 0.61
C ILE A 110 7.42 17.08 0.57
N THR A 111 6.56 18.09 0.52
CA THR A 111 5.12 17.90 0.23
C THR A 111 5.00 17.29 -1.15
N GLN A 112 4.42 16.10 -1.24
CA GLN A 112 4.24 15.38 -2.49
C GLN A 112 2.76 15.19 -2.75
N SER A 113 2.35 15.33 -4.02
CA SER A 113 1.03 14.88 -4.40
C SER A 113 1.00 13.35 -4.31
N SER A 114 -0.02 12.82 -3.65
CA SER A 114 -0.16 11.39 -3.34
C SER A 114 -0.64 10.54 -4.52
N ASP A 115 -0.74 11.12 -5.71
CA ASP A 115 -1.44 10.49 -6.84
C ASP A 115 -0.71 9.27 -7.41
N ASP A 116 0.52 9.00 -6.95
CA ASP A 116 1.37 7.96 -7.49
C ASP A 116 1.97 6.99 -6.46
N ILE A 117 1.35 6.84 -5.31
CA ILE A 117 1.75 5.76 -4.40
C ILE A 117 1.14 4.45 -4.91
N TYR A 118 1.99 3.59 -5.43
CA TYR A 118 1.56 2.25 -5.84
C TYR A 118 1.17 1.43 -4.63
N SER A 119 -0.05 0.91 -4.65
CA SER A 119 -0.44 -0.12 -3.71
C SER A 119 0.59 -1.25 -3.73
N PRO A 120 1.10 -1.68 -2.59
CA PRO A 120 2.04 -2.79 -2.48
C PRO A 120 1.38 -4.15 -2.65
N ASN A 121 0.35 -4.26 -3.50
CA ASN A 121 -0.20 -5.56 -3.82
C ASN A 121 0.83 -6.41 -4.60
N ALA A 122 0.68 -7.73 -4.56
CA ALA A 122 1.62 -8.68 -5.13
C ALA A 122 1.95 -8.44 -6.60
N LEU A 123 0.99 -7.91 -7.35
CA LEU A 123 1.15 -7.69 -8.78
C LEU A 123 2.07 -6.51 -9.10
N ARG A 124 2.20 -5.53 -8.19
CA ARG A 124 2.95 -4.30 -8.47
C ARG A 124 4.18 -4.10 -7.58
N GLY A 125 4.27 -4.79 -6.43
CA GLY A 125 5.31 -4.61 -5.43
C GLY A 125 5.26 -3.22 -4.77
N PRO A 126 5.91 -3.05 -3.63
CA PRO A 126 5.96 -1.76 -2.96
C PRO A 126 6.83 -0.81 -3.79
N GLY A 127 6.23 0.23 -4.29
CA GLY A 127 6.91 1.30 -4.99
C GLY A 127 6.27 2.64 -4.64
N ILE A 128 7.08 3.66 -4.57
CA ILE A 128 6.63 5.02 -4.35
C ILE A 128 7.12 5.81 -5.54
N ARG A 129 6.21 6.48 -6.21
CA ARG A 129 6.56 7.51 -7.18
C ARG A 129 6.36 8.85 -6.49
N SER A 130 7.44 9.59 -6.31
CA SER A 130 7.35 10.96 -5.86
C SER A 130 7.43 11.91 -7.04
N TYR A 131 6.55 12.89 -7.09
CA TYR A 131 6.65 14.00 -8.02
C TYR A 131 7.31 15.19 -7.34
N ILE A 132 8.49 15.55 -7.80
CA ILE A 132 8.94 16.93 -7.74
C ILE A 132 8.41 17.55 -9.04
N PRO A 133 7.85 18.79 -9.05
CA PRO A 133 7.11 19.32 -10.21
C PRO A 133 7.83 19.23 -11.56
N GLU A 134 9.14 19.05 -11.55
CA GLU A 134 9.95 19.02 -12.77
C GLU A 134 10.63 17.65 -13.03
N THR A 135 10.56 16.71 -12.09
CA THR A 135 11.29 15.43 -12.24
C THR A 135 10.61 14.32 -11.44
N PRO A 136 9.88 13.43 -12.08
CA PRO A 136 9.32 12.26 -11.40
C PRO A 136 10.47 11.36 -10.93
N ILE A 137 10.49 11.05 -9.64
CA ILE A 137 11.45 10.11 -9.04
C ILE A 137 10.65 8.90 -8.57
N GLN A 138 11.06 7.72 -9.01
CA GLN A 138 10.46 6.46 -8.55
C GLN A 138 11.33 5.81 -7.48
N HIS A 139 10.80 5.68 -6.27
CA HIS A 139 11.42 4.93 -5.19
C HIS A 139 10.83 3.53 -5.13
N LEU A 140 11.66 2.50 -5.32
CA LEU A 140 11.26 1.12 -5.17
C LEU A 140 11.64 0.60 -3.79
N ILE A 141 10.69 -0.05 -3.14
CA ILE A 141 10.88 -0.66 -1.83
C ILE A 141 11.17 -2.15 -2.02
N GLY A 142 12.18 -2.66 -1.30
CA GLY A 142 12.60 -4.06 -1.38
C GLY A 142 13.86 -4.29 -2.23
N THR A 143 14.60 -5.32 -1.87
CA THR A 143 15.91 -5.64 -2.49
C THR A 143 15.77 -6.06 -3.94
N LYS A 144 14.82 -6.96 -4.23
CA LYS A 144 14.62 -7.48 -5.60
C LYS A 144 14.15 -6.40 -6.56
N PRO A 145 13.13 -5.57 -6.24
CA PRO A 145 12.75 -4.43 -7.06
C PRO A 145 13.91 -3.47 -7.36
N LYS A 146 14.65 -3.07 -6.34
CA LYS A 146 15.80 -2.15 -6.49
C LYS A 146 16.87 -2.71 -7.40
N LYS A 147 17.24 -3.99 -7.25
CA LYS A 147 18.24 -4.66 -8.08
C LYS A 147 17.79 -4.75 -9.54
N SER A 148 16.56 -5.18 -9.77
CA SER A 148 16.02 -5.33 -11.12
C SER A 148 15.87 -3.99 -11.84
N PHE A 149 15.36 -2.96 -11.16
CA PHE A 149 15.25 -1.63 -11.73
C PHE A 149 16.63 -1.00 -12.01
N GLY A 150 17.59 -1.17 -11.10
CA GLY A 150 18.96 -0.70 -11.32
C GLY A 150 19.64 -1.35 -12.53
N ALA A 151 19.31 -2.59 -12.88
CA ALA A 151 19.76 -3.23 -14.11
C ALA A 151 19.08 -2.63 -15.36
N VAL A 152 17.77 -2.36 -15.27
CA VAL A 152 17.00 -1.70 -16.34
C VAL A 152 17.53 -0.30 -16.61
N ALA A 153 17.73 0.51 -15.57
CA ALA A 153 18.24 1.87 -15.68
C ALA A 153 19.63 1.94 -16.34
N LYS A 154 20.46 0.91 -16.15
CA LYS A 154 21.77 0.80 -16.82
C LYS A 154 21.68 0.37 -18.29
N ALA A 155 20.64 -0.36 -18.66
CA ALA A 155 20.49 -0.94 -19.99
C ALA A 155 19.78 0.02 -20.98
N ILE A 156 19.01 0.96 -20.47
CA ILE A 156 18.22 1.88 -21.29
C ILE A 156 18.95 3.22 -21.41
N PRO A 157 19.30 3.65 -22.62
CA PRO A 157 19.85 4.99 -22.82
C PRO A 157 18.76 6.03 -22.62
N GLY A 158 18.95 6.93 -21.68
CA GLY A 158 18.02 8.00 -21.38
C GLY A 158 18.42 8.72 -20.08
N ASP A 159 17.99 9.96 -19.95
CA ASP A 159 18.25 10.75 -18.74
C ASP A 159 17.30 10.38 -17.61
N LYS A 160 16.13 9.86 -17.98
CA LYS A 160 15.07 9.53 -17.03
C LYS A 160 14.27 8.30 -17.48
N GLU A 161 13.99 7.43 -16.54
CA GLU A 161 13.18 6.24 -16.77
C GLU A 161 12.16 6.01 -15.64
N THR A 162 11.05 5.41 -15.99
CA THR A 162 10.06 4.96 -15.03
C THR A 162 9.47 3.61 -15.42
N VAL A 163 9.34 2.70 -14.47
CA VAL A 163 8.63 1.44 -14.68
C VAL A 163 7.12 1.71 -14.69
N VAL A 164 6.47 1.43 -15.81
CA VAL A 164 5.03 1.58 -15.96
C VAL A 164 4.26 0.30 -15.71
N SER A 165 4.89 -0.86 -15.97
CA SER A 165 4.33 -2.18 -15.68
C SER A 165 5.43 -3.22 -15.49
N ARG A 166 5.13 -4.34 -14.86
CA ARG A 166 6.04 -5.45 -14.66
C ARG A 166 5.32 -6.77 -14.44
N SER A 167 6.02 -7.88 -14.67
CA SER A 167 5.57 -9.20 -14.25
C SER A 167 5.67 -9.37 -12.72
N SER A 168 4.87 -10.30 -12.16
CA SER A 168 4.84 -10.56 -10.71
C SER A 168 6.18 -11.04 -10.16
N ASP A 169 6.96 -11.75 -10.97
CA ASP A 169 8.27 -12.30 -10.63
C ASP A 169 9.44 -11.32 -10.85
N TRP A 170 9.18 -10.10 -11.35
CA TRP A 170 10.16 -9.08 -11.70
C TRP A 170 11.14 -9.48 -12.82
N SER A 171 10.74 -10.39 -13.71
CA SER A 171 11.55 -10.81 -14.84
C SER A 171 11.33 -9.97 -16.10
N LYS A 172 10.18 -9.27 -16.18
CA LYS A 172 9.78 -8.46 -17.33
C LYS A 172 9.29 -7.10 -16.87
N PHE A 173 9.63 -6.06 -17.64
CA PHE A 173 9.26 -4.68 -17.37
C PHE A 173 8.76 -4.00 -18.64
N VAL A 174 7.81 -3.09 -18.48
CA VAL A 174 7.56 -2.03 -19.43
C VAL A 174 8.09 -0.75 -18.82
N VAL A 175 9.00 -0.10 -19.52
CA VAL A 175 9.68 1.10 -19.06
C VAL A 175 9.38 2.23 -20.02
N TYR A 176 9.06 3.37 -19.48
CA TYR A 176 9.00 4.62 -20.20
C TYR A 176 10.30 5.37 -19.95
N ALA A 177 11.05 5.67 -21.02
CA ALA A 177 12.30 6.42 -20.95
C ALA A 177 12.21 7.67 -21.85
N TRP A 178 12.80 8.76 -21.41
CA TRP A 178 12.81 10.02 -22.16
C TRP A 178 14.06 10.82 -21.87
N ASN A 179 14.43 11.62 -22.82
CA ASN A 179 15.50 12.62 -22.71
C ASN A 179 14.89 14.01 -22.46
N LYS A 180 15.65 14.87 -21.82
CA LYS A 180 15.27 16.28 -21.67
C LYS A 180 15.27 16.99 -23.04
#